data_daccf8dbd85b7ae1dbb6187b2a4493af
#
_entry.id   daccf8dbd85b7ae1dbb6187b2a4493af
#
_cell.length_a   1.000
_cell.length_b   1.000
_cell.length_c   1.000
_cell.angle_alpha   90.00
_cell.angle_beta   90.00
_cell.angle_gamma   90.00
#
_symmetry.space_group_name_H-M   'P 1'
#
loop_
_entity.id
_entity.type
_entity.pdbx_description
1 polymer ?
#
loop_
_entity_poly.entity_id
_entity_poly.type
_entity_poly.pdbx_seq_one_letter_code
_entity_poly.pdbx_strand_id
1 'polypeptide(L)'
;GGWKDEDGNIYGADDIITLTKDTTLTAVWKNGAYKEYTITFVLDDNTIKRVTYHYGDALPTFGAPEEADGYIFGGWSWYGTEGALSGQPDTMPASTLTAIGTTTKCYISYEFDGTVYGTKEVGKIGDTITLIAKPTKDYYDVTEWSADGITVTDGKFVMPAHDVTFKATSSPKF
;
A
#
# COMPACT_ATOMS: atom_id res chain seq x y z
N GLY A 1 -1.61 -0.10 37.80
CA GLY A 1 -2.31 -1.13 38.54
C GLY A 1 -2.15 -0.93 40.01
N GLY A 2 -2.91 -1.66 40.81
CA GLY A 2 -2.88 -1.66 42.25
C GLY A 2 -3.43 -2.95 42.79
N TRP A 3 -3.64 -2.97 44.10
CA TRP A 3 -4.21 -4.11 44.80
C TRP A 3 -5.51 -3.69 45.49
N LYS A 4 -6.52 -4.53 45.46
CA LYS A 4 -7.81 -4.29 46.10
C LYS A 4 -8.03 -5.33 47.18
N ASP A 5 -8.40 -4.87 48.41
CA ASP A 5 -8.80 -5.76 49.49
C ASP A 5 -10.28 -6.19 49.40
N GLU A 6 -10.71 -7.06 50.32
CA GLU A 6 -12.09 -7.56 50.39
C GLU A 6 -13.11 -6.47 50.73
N ASP A 7 -12.66 -5.40 51.42
CA ASP A 7 -13.48 -4.25 51.81
C ASP A 7 -13.58 -3.21 50.68
N GLY A 8 -12.87 -3.42 49.55
CA GLY A 8 -12.92 -2.56 48.40
C GLY A 8 -11.87 -1.46 48.33
N ASN A 9 -10.98 -1.37 49.34
CA ASN A 9 -9.91 -0.39 49.34
C ASN A 9 -8.85 -0.73 48.27
N ILE A 10 -8.31 0.30 47.62
CA ILE A 10 -7.30 0.15 46.57
C ILE A 10 -5.97 0.72 47.07
N TYR A 11 -4.93 -0.08 46.92
CA TYR A 11 -3.55 0.20 47.33
C TYR A 11 -2.64 0.24 46.10
N GLY A 12 -1.75 1.21 46.05
CA GLY A 12 -0.69 1.31 45.06
C GLY A 12 0.46 0.33 45.31
N ALA A 13 1.44 0.30 44.42
CA ALA A 13 2.60 -0.60 44.53
C ALA A 13 3.49 -0.29 45.74
N ASP A 14 3.54 0.98 46.19
CA ASP A 14 4.39 1.46 47.26
C ASP A 14 3.62 1.83 48.54
N ASP A 15 2.30 1.52 48.59
CA ASP A 15 1.49 1.80 49.77
C ASP A 15 1.82 0.86 50.93
N ILE A 16 1.98 1.42 52.10
CA ILE A 16 2.16 0.67 53.36
C ILE A 16 0.81 0.45 53.98
N ILE A 17 0.41 -0.81 54.12
CA ILE A 17 -0.83 -1.23 54.75
C ILE A 17 -0.56 -1.92 56.10
N THR A 18 -1.35 -1.55 57.09
CA THR A 18 -1.33 -2.24 58.40
C THR A 18 -2.43 -3.30 58.40
N LEU A 19 -2.06 -4.56 58.43
CA LEU A 19 -3.02 -5.66 58.49
C LEU A 19 -3.44 -5.90 59.95
N THR A 20 -4.74 -5.86 60.20
CA THR A 20 -5.33 -6.19 61.51
C THR A 20 -6.09 -7.52 61.50
N LYS A 21 -6.22 -8.12 60.31
CA LYS A 21 -6.85 -9.42 60.05
C LYS A 21 -6.20 -10.04 58.82
N ASP A 22 -6.45 -11.34 58.61
CA ASP A 22 -6.10 -11.98 57.36
C ASP A 22 -6.79 -11.24 56.21
N THR A 23 -6.05 -10.82 55.22
CA THR A 23 -6.57 -9.99 54.10
C THR A 23 -6.08 -10.55 52.77
N THR A 24 -7.01 -10.79 51.85
CA THR A 24 -6.71 -11.15 50.45
C THR A 24 -6.60 -9.89 49.61
N LEU A 25 -5.45 -9.72 48.96
CA LEU A 25 -5.24 -8.64 48.00
C LEU A 25 -5.39 -9.18 46.59
N THR A 26 -6.37 -8.65 45.83
CA THR A 26 -6.58 -8.98 44.43
C THR A 26 -5.97 -7.90 43.55
N ALA A 27 -5.18 -8.32 42.55
CA ALA A 27 -4.59 -7.38 41.60
C ALA A 27 -5.69 -6.65 40.82
N VAL A 28 -5.64 -5.32 40.82
CA VAL A 28 -6.51 -4.45 40.05
C VAL A 28 -5.67 -3.82 38.94
N TRP A 29 -5.93 -4.21 37.74
CA TRP A 29 -5.33 -3.56 36.58
C TRP A 29 -6.14 -2.29 36.31
N LYS A 30 -5.54 -1.10 36.48
CA LYS A 30 -6.14 0.10 35.93
C LYS A 30 -6.25 -0.12 34.40
N ASN A 31 -7.40 0.24 33.81
CA ASN A 31 -7.50 0.60 32.41
C ASN A 31 -6.66 1.90 32.19
N GLY A 32 -5.42 1.85 32.63
CA GLY A 32 -4.44 2.89 32.36
C GLY A 32 -3.91 2.67 30.97
N ALA A 33 -3.69 3.73 30.23
CA ALA A 33 -3.16 3.78 28.90
C ALA A 33 -2.26 2.58 28.61
N TYR A 34 -2.77 1.58 27.88
CA TYR A 34 -1.94 0.54 27.31
C TYR A 34 -0.81 1.25 26.57
N LYS A 35 0.40 0.74 26.71
CA LYS A 35 1.52 1.34 25.99
C LYS A 35 1.20 1.34 24.51
N GLU A 36 1.29 2.51 23.90
CA GLU A 36 1.04 2.71 22.49
C GLU A 36 2.27 2.33 21.68
N TYR A 37 2.01 1.73 20.54
CA TYR A 37 3.01 1.37 19.54
C TYR A 37 2.59 1.83 18.17
N THR A 38 3.54 2.21 17.36
CA THR A 38 3.29 2.80 16.04
C THR A 38 3.50 1.77 14.95
N ILE A 39 2.59 1.76 13.97
CA ILE A 39 2.79 1.12 12.67
C ILE A 39 3.19 2.22 11.69
N THR A 40 4.33 2.05 11.03
CA THR A 40 4.80 2.94 9.96
C THR A 40 4.58 2.26 8.61
N PHE A 41 3.86 2.91 7.71
CA PHE A 41 3.65 2.45 6.33
C PHE A 41 4.62 3.16 5.40
N VAL A 42 5.36 2.38 4.63
CA VAL A 42 6.35 2.83 3.64
C VAL A 42 5.96 2.29 2.28
N LEU A 43 5.79 3.15 1.30
CA LEU A 43 5.48 2.79 -0.09
C LEU A 43 6.57 3.37 -0.99
N ASP A 44 7.20 2.51 -1.82
CA ASP A 44 8.27 2.90 -2.72
C ASP A 44 9.31 3.79 -2.03
N ASP A 45 9.82 3.32 -0.88
CA ASP A 45 10.81 3.98 -0.01
C ASP A 45 10.33 5.28 0.67
N ASN A 46 9.07 5.66 0.52
CA ASN A 46 8.50 6.85 1.16
C ASN A 46 7.57 6.47 2.30
N THR A 47 7.74 7.09 3.47
CA THR A 47 6.76 6.97 4.55
C THR A 47 5.50 7.71 4.17
N ILE A 48 4.39 6.96 4.01
CA ILE A 48 3.09 7.51 3.62
C ILE A 48 2.16 7.71 4.81
N LYS A 49 2.28 6.89 5.87
CA LYS A 49 1.38 6.93 7.01
C LYS A 49 2.02 6.40 8.28
N ARG A 50 1.59 6.93 9.43
CA ARG A 50 1.82 6.35 10.75
C ARG A 50 0.50 6.26 11.49
N VAL A 51 0.25 5.12 12.14
CA VAL A 51 -0.92 4.89 12.99
C VAL A 51 -0.48 4.29 14.31
N THR A 52 -1.20 4.61 15.37
CA THR A 52 -0.87 4.16 16.71
C THR A 52 -1.98 3.25 17.24
N TYR A 53 -1.59 2.16 17.86
CA TYR A 53 -2.45 1.18 18.50
C TYR A 53 -1.90 0.85 19.89
N HIS A 54 -2.76 0.43 20.79
CA HIS A 54 -2.32 -0.12 22.08
C HIS A 54 -1.89 -1.58 21.91
N TYR A 55 -1.02 -2.03 22.80
CA TYR A 55 -0.69 -3.47 22.86
C TYR A 55 -1.94 -4.33 22.97
N GLY A 56 -2.07 -5.33 22.11
CA GLY A 56 -3.19 -6.27 22.09
C GLY A 56 -4.43 -5.80 21.32
N ASP A 57 -4.46 -4.56 20.82
CA ASP A 57 -5.54 -4.11 19.95
C ASP A 57 -5.62 -4.97 18.70
N ALA A 58 -6.83 -5.35 18.30
CA ALA A 58 -7.06 -6.04 17.04
C ALA A 58 -6.71 -5.10 15.86
N LEU A 59 -5.92 -5.58 14.93
CA LEU A 59 -5.55 -4.82 13.74
C LEU A 59 -6.52 -5.13 12.59
N PRO A 60 -7.01 -4.08 11.88
CA PRO A 60 -7.77 -4.29 10.66
C PRO A 60 -6.85 -4.83 9.55
N THR A 61 -7.42 -5.48 8.54
CA THR A 61 -6.66 -5.81 7.34
C THR A 61 -6.31 -4.53 6.58
N PHE A 62 -5.02 -4.30 6.36
CA PHE A 62 -4.54 -3.15 5.60
C PHE A 62 -4.40 -3.52 4.11
N GLY A 63 -5.27 -2.92 3.28
CA GLY A 63 -5.25 -3.06 1.82
C GLY A 63 -4.26 -2.11 1.14
N ALA A 64 -4.42 -1.95 -0.17
CA ALA A 64 -3.65 -0.96 -0.95
C ALA A 64 -3.93 0.46 -0.45
N PRO A 65 -2.90 1.29 -0.27
CA PRO A 65 -3.07 2.69 0.09
C PRO A 65 -3.53 3.53 -1.12
N GLU A 66 -4.06 4.74 -0.87
CA GLU A 66 -4.48 5.66 -1.93
C GLU A 66 -3.30 6.07 -2.84
N GLU A 67 -2.09 6.15 -2.31
CA GLU A 67 -0.87 6.46 -3.06
C GLU A 67 -0.50 5.40 -4.10
N ALA A 68 -1.06 4.19 -3.98
CA ALA A 68 -0.92 3.12 -4.97
C ALA A 68 -2.00 3.16 -6.07
N ASP A 69 -2.95 4.13 -6.01
CA ASP A 69 -4.03 4.23 -6.99
C ASP A 69 -3.48 4.44 -8.41
N GLY A 70 -4.01 3.64 -9.34
CA GLY A 70 -3.54 3.63 -10.74
C GLY A 70 -2.25 2.84 -10.99
N TYR A 71 -1.72 2.11 -10.00
CA TYR A 71 -0.55 1.25 -10.12
C TYR A 71 -0.85 -0.16 -9.59
N ILE A 72 0.00 -1.14 -9.92
CA ILE A 72 -0.12 -2.49 -9.36
C ILE A 72 0.54 -2.49 -7.98
N PHE A 73 -0.26 -2.63 -6.92
CA PHE A 73 0.23 -2.75 -5.57
C PHE A 73 0.68 -4.19 -5.26
N GLY A 74 1.93 -4.35 -4.82
CA GLY A 74 2.55 -5.64 -4.54
C GLY A 74 2.19 -6.25 -3.18
N GLY A 75 1.37 -5.55 -2.36
CA GLY A 75 1.05 -5.96 -0.98
C GLY A 75 2.01 -5.37 0.05
N TRP A 76 1.71 -5.62 1.32
CA TRP A 76 2.54 -5.21 2.45
C TRP A 76 3.43 -6.35 2.95
N SER A 77 4.73 -6.08 3.04
CA SER A 77 5.69 -6.91 3.78
C SER A 77 5.85 -6.32 5.19
N TRP A 78 5.73 -7.15 6.22
CA TRP A 78 5.67 -6.72 7.61
C TRP A 78 6.97 -6.99 8.34
N TYR A 79 7.37 -6.03 9.16
CA TYR A 79 8.60 -6.06 9.95
C TYR A 79 8.32 -5.62 11.38
N GLY A 80 8.84 -6.39 12.34
CA GLY A 80 8.94 -6.02 13.74
C GLY A 80 10.36 -5.54 14.08
N THR A 81 10.61 -5.30 15.37
CA THR A 81 11.94 -4.88 15.85
C THR A 81 13.04 -5.95 15.65
N GLU A 82 12.65 -7.21 15.56
CA GLU A 82 13.58 -8.34 15.38
C GLU A 82 13.72 -8.80 13.92
N GLY A 83 13.02 -8.15 12.98
CA GLY A 83 13.11 -8.43 11.56
C GLY A 83 11.77 -8.72 10.89
N ALA A 84 11.83 -9.43 9.76
CA ALA A 84 10.66 -9.74 8.93
C ALA A 84 9.69 -10.68 9.64
N LEU A 85 8.39 -10.40 9.46
CA LEU A 85 7.28 -11.23 9.93
C LEU A 85 6.73 -12.07 8.76
N SER A 86 6.06 -13.19 9.07
CA SER A 86 5.41 -14.04 8.07
C SER A 86 4.18 -13.39 7.41
N GLY A 87 3.68 -12.29 7.97
CA GLY A 87 2.52 -11.54 7.49
C GLY A 87 2.10 -10.48 8.47
N GLN A 88 0.96 -9.85 8.20
CA GLN A 88 0.34 -8.90 9.11
C GLN A 88 -0.06 -9.61 10.42
N PRO A 89 0.32 -9.08 11.60
CA PRO A 89 -0.20 -9.60 12.86
C PRO A 89 -1.70 -9.33 13.01
N ASP A 90 -2.43 -10.24 13.67
CA ASP A 90 -3.84 -10.05 13.98
C ASP A 90 -4.07 -8.99 15.08
N THR A 91 -3.10 -8.86 15.98
CA THR A 91 -3.13 -7.90 17.09
C THR A 91 -1.83 -7.13 17.18
N MET A 92 -1.87 -5.92 17.74
CA MET A 92 -0.70 -5.07 17.95
C MET A 92 0.26 -5.71 18.95
N PRO A 93 1.49 -6.05 18.56
CA PRO A 93 2.49 -6.60 19.46
C PRO A 93 3.05 -5.54 20.40
N ALA A 94 3.81 -5.95 21.42
CA ALA A 94 4.53 -5.05 22.32
C ALA A 94 5.77 -4.40 21.67
N SER A 95 5.68 -4.06 20.39
CA SER A 95 6.75 -3.46 19.59
C SER A 95 6.19 -2.63 18.45
N THR A 96 6.98 -1.72 17.90
CA THR A 96 6.64 -1.01 16.67
C THR A 96 6.65 -1.95 15.47
N LEU A 97 5.83 -1.64 14.47
CA LEU A 97 5.78 -2.37 13.21
C LEU A 97 6.12 -1.42 12.05
N THR A 98 6.69 -2.00 11.00
CA THR A 98 6.85 -1.34 9.71
C THR A 98 6.22 -2.22 8.63
N ALA A 99 5.31 -1.64 7.85
CA ALA A 99 4.73 -2.26 6.66
C ALA A 99 5.37 -1.61 5.43
N ILE A 100 6.05 -2.39 4.61
CA ILE A 100 6.72 -1.94 3.38
C ILE A 100 5.96 -2.49 2.19
N GLY A 101 5.49 -1.60 1.32
CA GLY A 101 4.83 -1.91 0.06
C GLY A 101 5.60 -1.34 -1.12
N THR A 102 5.35 -1.91 -2.28
CA THR A 102 5.89 -1.44 -3.56
C THR A 102 4.79 -1.36 -4.60
N THR A 103 4.94 -0.43 -5.54
CA THR A 103 4.08 -0.35 -6.71
C THR A 103 4.84 -0.72 -7.98
N THR A 104 4.12 -1.35 -8.93
CA THR A 104 4.63 -1.58 -10.28
C THR A 104 3.90 -0.67 -11.25
N LYS A 105 4.66 0.10 -12.02
CA LYS A 105 4.13 1.00 -13.05
C LYS A 105 3.86 0.23 -14.33
N CYS A 106 2.76 0.57 -15.01
CA CYS A 106 2.47 0.11 -16.35
C CYS A 106 2.86 1.19 -17.37
N TYR A 107 3.36 0.78 -18.51
CA TYR A 107 3.94 1.69 -19.49
C TYR A 107 3.25 1.62 -20.84
N ILE A 108 3.30 2.74 -21.54
CA ILE A 108 2.85 2.89 -22.91
C ILE A 108 4.07 3.09 -23.81
N SER A 109 4.17 2.31 -24.85
CA SER A 109 5.24 2.38 -25.84
C SER A 109 4.64 2.42 -27.25
N TYR A 110 5.39 2.92 -28.21
CA TYR A 110 4.97 3.02 -29.58
C TYR A 110 6.04 2.43 -30.51
N GLU A 111 5.61 1.73 -31.55
CA GLU A 111 6.46 1.21 -32.62
C GLU A 111 5.92 1.61 -33.98
N PHE A 112 6.79 2.11 -34.85
CA PHE A 112 6.49 2.44 -36.23
C PHE A 112 7.37 1.65 -37.15
N ASP A 113 6.78 0.90 -38.08
CA ASP A 113 7.50 -0.02 -38.99
C ASP A 113 8.48 -0.96 -38.23
N GLY A 114 8.08 -1.42 -37.03
CA GLY A 114 8.88 -2.30 -36.17
C GLY A 114 10.01 -1.62 -35.39
N THR A 115 10.09 -0.28 -35.42
CA THR A 115 11.10 0.48 -34.69
C THR A 115 10.44 1.31 -33.61
N VAL A 116 11.07 1.42 -32.42
CA VAL A 116 10.59 2.25 -31.31
C VAL A 116 10.37 3.69 -31.80
N TYR A 117 9.19 4.21 -31.50
CA TYR A 117 8.78 5.56 -31.86
C TYR A 117 8.42 6.36 -30.60
N GLY A 118 9.14 7.46 -30.38
CA GLY A 118 8.94 8.31 -29.22
C GLY A 118 9.54 7.73 -27.94
N THR A 119 9.05 8.23 -26.80
CA THR A 119 9.48 7.84 -25.46
C THR A 119 8.43 6.97 -24.77
N LYS A 120 8.89 6.04 -23.97
CA LYS A 120 8.04 5.22 -23.09
C LYS A 120 7.44 6.10 -21.98
N GLU A 121 6.13 6.04 -21.79
CA GLU A 121 5.39 6.83 -20.80
C GLU A 121 4.73 5.94 -19.75
N VAL A 122 4.55 6.46 -18.54
CA VAL A 122 3.81 5.78 -17.47
C VAL A 122 2.32 6.07 -17.65
N GLY A 123 1.51 5.00 -17.71
CA GLY A 123 0.05 5.09 -17.67
C GLY A 123 -0.51 4.69 -16.31
N LYS A 124 -1.46 5.44 -15.78
CA LYS A 124 -2.23 5.01 -14.62
C LYS A 124 -3.35 4.07 -15.05
N ILE A 125 -3.45 2.92 -14.40
CA ILE A 125 -4.46 1.89 -14.68
C ILE A 125 -5.86 2.49 -14.52
N GLY A 126 -6.72 2.25 -15.51
CA GLY A 126 -8.10 2.77 -15.54
C GLY A 126 -8.25 4.17 -16.13
N ASP A 127 -7.16 4.93 -16.28
CA ASP A 127 -7.24 6.25 -16.91
C ASP A 127 -7.53 6.15 -18.41
N THR A 128 -8.29 7.12 -18.91
CA THR A 128 -8.48 7.30 -20.36
C THR A 128 -7.33 8.14 -20.91
N ILE A 129 -6.52 7.51 -21.76
CA ILE A 129 -5.29 8.10 -22.30
C ILE A 129 -5.50 8.42 -23.78
N THR A 130 -5.03 9.59 -24.19
CA THR A 130 -5.01 10.00 -25.61
C THR A 130 -3.71 9.51 -26.24
N LEU A 131 -3.83 8.82 -27.37
CA LEU A 131 -2.67 8.37 -28.16
C LEU A 131 -1.91 9.57 -28.74
N ILE A 132 -0.61 9.41 -28.88
CA ILE A 132 0.20 10.39 -29.62
C ILE A 132 -0.22 10.44 -31.10
N ALA A 133 0.06 11.54 -31.77
CA ALA A 133 -0.16 11.64 -33.21
C ALA A 133 0.61 10.53 -33.94
N LYS A 134 -0.03 9.90 -34.91
CA LYS A 134 0.66 8.91 -35.73
C LYS A 134 1.73 9.58 -36.59
N PRO A 135 2.84 8.88 -36.89
CA PRO A 135 3.87 9.42 -37.75
C PRO A 135 3.34 9.66 -39.17
N THR A 136 3.99 10.56 -39.90
CA THR A 136 3.77 10.78 -41.33
C THR A 136 4.99 10.32 -42.07
N LYS A 137 4.76 9.77 -43.30
CA LYS A 137 5.84 9.33 -44.16
C LYS A 137 5.45 9.67 -45.61
N ASP A 138 6.29 10.48 -46.27
CA ASP A 138 6.02 10.94 -47.61
C ASP A 138 5.83 9.78 -48.59
N TYR A 139 4.78 9.85 -49.41
CA TYR A 139 4.40 8.81 -50.38
C TYR A 139 3.95 7.47 -49.76
N TYR A 140 3.65 7.44 -48.45
CA TYR A 140 3.12 6.24 -47.79
C TYR A 140 1.81 6.54 -47.07
N ASP A 141 0.94 5.54 -47.00
CA ASP A 141 -0.19 5.51 -46.11
C ASP A 141 0.27 4.90 -44.79
N VAL A 142 -0.06 5.55 -43.67
CA VAL A 142 0.27 5.09 -42.32
C VAL A 142 -1.01 4.67 -41.61
N THR A 143 -1.01 3.47 -41.05
CA THR A 143 -2.16 2.96 -40.29
C THR A 143 -2.40 3.79 -39.01
N GLU A 144 -3.59 3.64 -38.42
CA GLU A 144 -3.81 4.14 -37.09
C GLU A 144 -3.02 3.28 -36.07
N TRP A 145 -2.78 3.86 -34.88
CA TRP A 145 -2.19 3.12 -33.78
C TRP A 145 -3.12 1.99 -33.34
N SER A 146 -2.58 0.80 -33.16
CA SER A 146 -3.31 -0.36 -32.65
C SER A 146 -2.44 -1.19 -31.71
N ALA A 147 -3.05 -1.85 -30.76
CA ALA A 147 -2.40 -2.80 -29.86
C ALA A 147 -3.35 -3.99 -29.62
N ASP A 148 -2.77 -5.19 -29.48
CA ASP A 148 -3.55 -6.41 -29.27
C ASP A 148 -4.37 -6.34 -27.97
N GLY A 149 -5.67 -6.66 -28.08
CA GLY A 149 -6.59 -6.66 -26.95
C GLY A 149 -6.99 -5.27 -26.42
N ILE A 150 -6.54 -4.18 -27.07
CA ILE A 150 -6.86 -2.81 -26.68
C ILE A 150 -7.86 -2.20 -27.66
N THR A 151 -8.97 -1.70 -27.11
CA THR A 151 -9.95 -0.94 -27.91
C THR A 151 -9.56 0.53 -27.93
N VAL A 152 -9.39 1.08 -29.11
CA VAL A 152 -9.14 2.52 -29.33
C VAL A 152 -10.40 3.14 -29.88
N THR A 153 -10.88 4.22 -29.25
CA THR A 153 -12.04 5.02 -29.71
C THR A 153 -11.65 6.49 -29.72
N ASP A 154 -11.83 7.15 -30.87
CA ASP A 154 -11.47 8.57 -31.05
C ASP A 154 -10.05 8.92 -30.62
N GLY A 155 -9.08 8.03 -30.92
CA GLY A 155 -7.68 8.20 -30.55
C GLY A 155 -7.40 8.07 -29.06
N LYS A 156 -8.28 7.40 -28.30
CA LYS A 156 -8.16 7.19 -26.85
C LYS A 156 -8.35 5.72 -26.50
N PHE A 157 -7.76 5.32 -25.38
CA PHE A 157 -7.95 3.97 -24.80
C PHE A 157 -7.95 4.06 -23.27
N VAL A 158 -8.45 3.01 -22.60
CA VAL A 158 -8.36 2.88 -21.15
C VAL A 158 -7.12 2.06 -20.80
N MET A 159 -6.26 2.58 -19.92
CA MET A 159 -5.01 1.93 -19.54
C MET A 159 -5.28 0.62 -18.77
N PRO A 160 -4.82 -0.52 -19.28
CA PRO A 160 -4.94 -1.80 -18.59
C PRO A 160 -3.88 -1.97 -17.49
N ALA A 161 -4.01 -3.04 -16.70
CA ALA A 161 -3.06 -3.40 -15.64
C ALA A 161 -1.81 -4.15 -16.18
N HIS A 162 -1.31 -3.73 -17.34
CA HIS A 162 -0.08 -4.24 -17.96
C HIS A 162 0.48 -3.22 -18.95
N ASP A 163 1.73 -3.40 -19.35
CA ASP A 163 2.36 -2.60 -20.39
C ASP A 163 1.65 -2.76 -21.73
N VAL A 164 1.54 -1.67 -22.49
CA VAL A 164 0.92 -1.65 -23.83
C VAL A 164 1.92 -1.10 -24.84
N THR A 165 2.03 -1.80 -25.97
CA THR A 165 2.80 -1.30 -27.12
C THR A 165 1.86 -1.09 -28.31
N PHE A 166 1.69 0.16 -28.71
CA PHE A 166 0.95 0.52 -29.91
C PHE A 166 1.83 0.42 -31.13
N LYS A 167 1.29 -0.13 -32.20
CA LYS A 167 1.98 -0.31 -33.48
C LYS A 167 1.27 0.41 -34.58
N ALA A 168 2.05 1.01 -35.47
CA ALA A 168 1.61 1.53 -36.77
C ALA A 168 2.60 1.08 -37.86
N THR A 169 2.08 0.89 -39.05
CA THR A 169 2.88 0.47 -40.22
C THR A 169 2.63 1.39 -41.40
N SER A 170 3.58 1.47 -42.29
CA SER A 170 3.46 2.23 -43.53
C SER A 170 3.40 1.33 -44.76
N SER A 171 2.62 1.74 -45.76
CA SER A 171 2.57 1.10 -47.09
C SER A 171 2.68 2.16 -48.19
N PRO A 172 3.38 1.88 -49.34
CA PRO A 172 3.49 2.86 -50.43
C PRO A 172 2.13 3.26 -50.98
N LYS A 173 1.98 4.55 -51.31
CA LYS A 173 0.85 5.05 -52.11
C LYS A 173 1.10 4.75 -53.55
N PHE A 174 0.10 4.16 -54.21
CA PHE A 174 0.12 3.90 -55.65
C PHE A 174 -0.58 5.04 -56.39
#